data_4f9336324dc0205fd09fa5b458b3d5cd
#
_entry.id   4f9336324dc0205fd09fa5b458b3d5cd
#
_cell.length_a   1.000
_cell.length_b   1.000
_cell.length_c   1.000
_cell.angle_alpha   90.00
_cell.angle_beta   90.00
_cell.angle_gamma   90.00
#
_symmetry.space_group_name_H-M   'P 1'
#
loop_
_entity.id
_entity.type
_entity.pdbx_description
1 polymer ?
#
loop_
_entity_poly.entity_id
_entity_poly.type
_entity_poly.pdbx_seq_one_letter_code
_entity_poly.pdbx_strand_id
1 'polypeptide(L)'
;MEKINLNKVNYIQYGNAKGKDIILLHGWGQNIEMMEPLGNPLSSKYHITILDFPGYGKSAEPDEVWGVSDYAKLVHELVKKLKIKKPTLIGHSFGGRVAIVYASMYEVDRVILFGAPCVRTKKGLTLKEKMLKKAKALPGMGKIAEIAKNYIGSEDYKNATPRMREILVKTVNEDLSDYAKKITAPTLLIWGEYDEAAPLEEAKLLEGLLTDGALIVLPGTHYAYLENLSRVINIINNFMEG
;
A
#
# COMPACT_ATOMS: atom_id res chain seq x y z
N MET A 1 -22.42 -8.98 2.87
CA MET A 1 -20.95 -8.97 3.02
C MET A 1 -20.57 -10.21 3.82
N GLU A 2 -19.82 -11.11 3.24
CA GLU A 2 -19.27 -12.25 3.97
C GLU A 2 -18.37 -11.79 5.10
N LYS A 3 -18.40 -12.52 6.20
CA LYS A 3 -17.59 -12.20 7.39
C LYS A 3 -16.13 -12.52 7.08
N ILE A 4 -15.25 -11.51 7.12
CA ILE A 4 -13.82 -11.68 6.91
C ILE A 4 -13.28 -12.74 7.86
N ASN A 5 -12.70 -13.80 7.31
CA ASN A 5 -12.19 -14.92 8.09
C ASN A 5 -10.72 -14.71 8.46
N LEU A 6 -10.47 -14.10 9.60
CA LEU A 6 -9.13 -13.87 10.13
C LEU A 6 -8.32 -15.14 10.46
N ASN A 7 -8.93 -16.31 10.48
CA ASN A 7 -8.20 -17.57 10.70
C ASN A 7 -7.38 -17.98 9.46
N LYS A 8 -7.68 -17.39 8.30
CA LYS A 8 -6.94 -17.59 7.04
C LYS A 8 -5.84 -16.55 6.82
N VAL A 9 -5.62 -15.64 7.79
CA VAL A 9 -4.66 -14.53 7.70
C VAL A 9 -3.48 -14.79 8.60
N ASN A 10 -2.30 -14.84 8.01
CA ASN A 10 -1.04 -14.96 8.74
C ASN A 10 -0.59 -13.58 9.21
N TYR A 11 -0.17 -13.48 10.45
CA TYR A 11 0.45 -12.27 11.02
C TYR A 11 1.38 -12.64 12.17
N ILE A 12 2.31 -11.75 12.46
CA ILE A 12 3.23 -11.84 13.61
C ILE A 12 3.11 -10.59 14.46
N GLN A 13 3.35 -10.74 15.76
CA GLN A 13 3.48 -9.64 16.70
C GLN A 13 4.73 -9.81 17.54
N TYR A 14 5.46 -8.73 17.77
CA TYR A 14 6.67 -8.73 18.58
C TYR A 14 7.04 -7.30 19.01
N GLY A 15 8.08 -7.20 19.85
CA GLY A 15 8.62 -5.95 20.31
C GLY A 15 8.09 -5.51 21.66
N ASN A 16 8.10 -4.19 21.92
CA ASN A 16 7.70 -3.61 23.19
C ASN A 16 6.18 -3.56 23.36
N ALA A 17 5.62 -4.54 24.09
CA ALA A 17 4.18 -4.62 24.33
C ALA A 17 3.57 -3.42 25.09
N LYS A 18 4.39 -2.53 25.67
CA LYS A 18 3.95 -1.28 26.29
C LYS A 18 4.14 -0.06 25.37
N GLY A 19 4.79 -0.24 24.22
CA GLY A 19 4.98 0.79 23.21
C GLY A 19 3.72 1.08 22.43
N LYS A 20 3.76 2.14 21.61
CA LYS A 20 2.69 2.39 20.63
C LYS A 20 2.62 1.25 19.61
N ASP A 21 1.42 0.92 19.17
CA ASP A 21 1.18 -0.10 18.16
C ASP A 21 1.52 0.41 16.76
N ILE A 22 2.37 -0.30 16.05
CA ILE A 22 2.70 -0.07 14.63
C ILE A 22 2.26 -1.29 13.83
N ILE A 23 1.50 -1.07 12.76
CA ILE A 23 1.13 -2.10 11.80
C ILE A 23 1.87 -1.85 10.50
N LEU A 24 2.66 -2.83 10.07
CA LEU A 24 3.42 -2.79 8.82
C LEU A 24 2.66 -3.54 7.73
N LEU A 25 2.47 -2.86 6.58
CA LEU A 25 1.68 -3.30 5.44
C LEU A 25 2.58 -3.39 4.20
N HIS A 26 2.80 -4.61 3.72
CA HIS A 26 3.70 -4.89 2.60
C HIS A 26 3.14 -4.51 1.22
N GLY A 27 3.99 -4.43 0.21
CA GLY A 27 3.62 -4.18 -1.18
C GLY A 27 3.01 -5.40 -1.88
N TRP A 28 2.57 -5.22 -3.11
CA TRP A 28 2.08 -6.30 -3.96
C TRP A 28 3.17 -7.36 -4.18
N GLY A 29 2.81 -8.63 -4.16
CA GLY A 29 3.76 -9.73 -4.35
C GLY A 29 4.71 -9.99 -3.18
N GLN A 30 4.61 -9.21 -2.10
CA GLN A 30 5.48 -9.30 -0.93
C GLN A 30 4.81 -10.05 0.24
N ASN A 31 5.49 -10.07 1.38
CA ASN A 31 5.06 -10.78 2.58
C ASN A 31 5.67 -10.14 3.84
N ILE A 32 5.46 -10.77 4.99
CA ILE A 32 6.01 -10.37 6.29
C ILE A 32 7.53 -10.13 6.22
N GLU A 33 8.28 -11.02 5.57
CA GLU A 33 9.74 -10.98 5.53
C GLU A 33 10.28 -9.68 4.90
N MET A 34 9.54 -9.07 3.97
CA MET A 34 9.91 -7.79 3.36
C MET A 34 9.78 -6.60 4.31
N MET A 35 8.95 -6.73 5.35
CA MET A 35 8.73 -5.65 6.33
C MET A 35 9.54 -5.84 7.62
N GLU A 36 10.06 -7.04 7.89
CA GLU A 36 10.88 -7.31 9.07
C GLU A 36 12.15 -6.45 9.18
N PRO A 37 12.89 -6.15 8.09
CA PRO A 37 14.04 -5.24 8.17
C PRO A 37 13.68 -3.86 8.74
N LEU A 38 12.47 -3.39 8.49
CA LEU A 38 11.95 -2.14 9.05
C LEU A 38 11.41 -2.35 10.49
N GLY A 39 10.68 -3.44 10.73
CA GLY A 39 10.05 -3.73 12.00
C GLY A 39 11.05 -4.06 13.11
N ASN A 40 12.11 -4.81 12.81
CA ASN A 40 13.07 -5.26 13.79
C ASN A 40 13.76 -4.11 14.55
N PRO A 41 14.33 -3.08 13.90
CA PRO A 41 14.93 -1.96 14.64
C PRO A 41 13.89 -1.14 15.43
N LEU A 42 12.66 -1.04 14.97
CA LEU A 42 11.58 -0.31 15.64
C LEU A 42 11.03 -1.06 16.87
N SER A 43 11.18 -2.38 16.93
CA SER A 43 10.61 -3.24 17.96
C SER A 43 11.13 -2.96 19.37
N SER A 44 12.29 -2.33 19.50
CA SER A 44 12.83 -1.93 20.82
C SER A 44 11.96 -0.87 21.51
N LYS A 45 11.29 -0.01 20.74
CA LYS A 45 10.43 1.07 21.25
C LYS A 45 8.94 0.79 21.08
N TYR A 46 8.54 0.11 20.01
CA TYR A 46 7.15 -0.06 19.57
C TYR A 46 6.70 -1.52 19.58
N HIS A 47 5.39 -1.71 19.68
CA HIS A 47 4.76 -3.00 19.49
C HIS A 47 4.42 -3.18 18.01
N ILE A 48 5.07 -4.14 17.37
CA ILE A 48 5.03 -4.33 15.92
C ILE A 48 4.05 -5.44 15.55
N THR A 49 3.15 -5.15 14.63
CA THR A 49 2.32 -6.15 13.95
C THR A 49 2.64 -6.12 12.47
N ILE A 50 2.94 -7.26 11.87
CA ILE A 50 3.10 -7.42 10.42
C ILE A 50 2.15 -8.52 9.97
N LEU A 51 1.44 -8.33 8.87
CA LEU A 51 0.57 -9.36 8.30
C LEU A 51 0.93 -9.67 6.86
N ASP A 52 0.68 -10.89 6.45
CA ASP A 52 0.58 -11.25 5.03
C ASP A 52 -0.81 -10.89 4.54
N PHE A 53 -0.92 -10.03 3.54
CA PHE A 53 -2.22 -9.79 2.91
C PHE A 53 -2.77 -11.07 2.28
N PRO A 54 -4.10 -11.26 2.24
CA PRO A 54 -4.73 -12.36 1.51
C PRO A 54 -4.24 -12.47 0.07
N GLY A 55 -3.80 -13.69 -0.28
CA GLY A 55 -3.16 -13.98 -1.55
C GLY A 55 -1.64 -13.93 -1.55
N TYR A 56 -1.01 -13.61 -0.37
CA TYR A 56 0.44 -13.50 -0.23
C TYR A 56 0.95 -14.25 0.99
N GLY A 57 2.25 -14.55 0.97
CA GLY A 57 2.94 -15.23 2.05
C GLY A 57 2.23 -16.52 2.48
N LYS A 58 1.83 -16.60 3.75
CA LYS A 58 1.11 -17.75 4.32
C LYS A 58 -0.40 -17.49 4.46
N SER A 59 -0.91 -16.35 3.98
CA SER A 59 -2.34 -16.04 3.98
C SER A 59 -3.04 -16.65 2.76
N ALA A 60 -4.23 -17.21 2.97
CA ALA A 60 -5.03 -17.73 1.87
C ALA A 60 -5.50 -16.62 0.93
N GLU A 61 -5.73 -16.95 -0.34
CA GLU A 61 -6.35 -16.02 -1.28
C GLU A 61 -7.77 -15.62 -0.83
N PRO A 62 -8.22 -14.39 -1.16
CA PRO A 62 -9.62 -14.01 -0.99
C PRO A 62 -10.55 -14.93 -1.80
N ASP A 63 -11.72 -15.23 -1.28
CA ASP A 63 -12.71 -16.04 -2.01
C ASP A 63 -13.38 -15.25 -3.15
N GLU A 64 -13.32 -13.89 -3.12
CA GLU A 64 -13.88 -12.96 -4.11
C GLU A 64 -12.82 -12.00 -4.64
N VAL A 65 -13.16 -11.23 -5.68
CA VAL A 65 -12.29 -10.17 -6.25
C VAL A 65 -12.35 -8.92 -5.37
N TRP A 66 -11.38 -8.77 -4.51
CA TRP A 66 -11.26 -7.66 -3.56
C TRP A 66 -10.77 -6.37 -4.23
N GLY A 67 -11.22 -5.23 -3.69
CA GLY A 67 -10.64 -3.90 -3.92
C GLY A 67 -9.80 -3.45 -2.72
N VAL A 68 -9.18 -2.28 -2.80
CA VAL A 68 -8.34 -1.73 -1.72
C VAL A 68 -9.13 -1.59 -0.42
N SER A 69 -10.42 -1.21 -0.50
CA SER A 69 -11.29 -1.08 0.66
C SER A 69 -11.55 -2.39 1.41
N ASP A 70 -11.51 -3.53 0.72
CA ASP A 70 -11.73 -4.83 1.35
C ASP A 70 -10.50 -5.24 2.17
N TYR A 71 -9.29 -4.96 1.66
CA TYR A 71 -8.04 -5.11 2.41
C TYR A 71 -7.99 -4.18 3.63
N ALA A 72 -8.44 -2.92 3.49
CA ALA A 72 -8.51 -1.99 4.62
C ALA A 72 -9.48 -2.48 5.72
N LYS A 73 -10.63 -3.04 5.35
CA LYS A 73 -11.56 -3.66 6.30
C LYS A 73 -10.96 -4.89 6.98
N LEU A 74 -10.19 -5.71 6.25
CA LEU A 74 -9.46 -6.82 6.85
C LEU A 74 -8.49 -6.35 7.93
N VAL A 75 -7.69 -5.32 7.65
CA VAL A 75 -6.77 -4.73 8.64
C VAL A 75 -7.56 -4.22 9.84
N HIS A 76 -8.73 -3.62 9.63
CA HIS A 76 -9.59 -3.16 10.73
C HIS A 76 -10.09 -4.31 11.60
N GLU A 77 -10.55 -5.41 11.01
CA GLU A 77 -10.97 -6.58 11.79
C GLU A 77 -9.79 -7.21 12.55
N LEU A 78 -8.57 -7.18 12.00
CA LEU A 78 -7.37 -7.60 12.71
C LEU A 78 -7.06 -6.67 13.90
N VAL A 79 -7.11 -5.36 13.70
CA VAL A 79 -6.94 -4.33 14.74
C VAL A 79 -7.92 -4.57 15.89
N LYS A 80 -9.19 -4.83 15.59
CA LYS A 80 -10.22 -5.16 16.59
C LYS A 80 -9.91 -6.45 17.33
N LYS A 81 -9.53 -7.52 16.62
CA LYS A 81 -9.14 -8.81 17.20
C LYS A 81 -7.98 -8.64 18.19
N LEU A 82 -6.99 -7.82 17.83
CA LEU A 82 -5.81 -7.55 18.64
C LEU A 82 -6.04 -6.51 19.75
N LYS A 83 -7.25 -5.89 19.80
CA LYS A 83 -7.64 -4.85 20.77
C LYS A 83 -6.76 -3.60 20.68
N ILE A 84 -6.17 -3.34 19.52
CA ILE A 84 -5.41 -2.12 19.24
C ILE A 84 -6.42 -0.97 19.09
N LYS A 85 -6.16 0.15 19.77
CA LYS A 85 -7.10 1.30 19.75
C LYS A 85 -6.83 2.25 18.60
N LYS A 86 -5.60 2.71 18.47
CA LYS A 86 -5.20 3.77 17.54
C LYS A 86 -3.81 3.46 16.98
N PRO A 87 -3.71 2.56 15.97
CA PRO A 87 -2.41 2.15 15.43
C PRO A 87 -1.75 3.27 14.64
N THR A 88 -0.42 3.25 14.56
CA THR A 88 0.31 3.86 13.46
C THR A 88 0.36 2.87 12.30
N LEU A 89 0.00 3.31 11.10
CA LEU A 89 0.11 2.50 9.90
C LEU A 89 1.35 2.88 9.10
N ILE A 90 2.15 1.89 8.75
CA ILE A 90 3.29 2.06 7.85
C ILE A 90 3.08 1.14 6.65
N GLY A 91 2.95 1.71 5.46
CA GLY A 91 2.63 0.94 4.26
C GLY A 91 3.57 1.22 3.09
N HIS A 92 4.03 0.14 2.44
CA HIS A 92 4.79 0.22 1.20
C HIS A 92 3.89 -0.07 0.00
N SER A 93 3.96 0.78 -1.04
CA SER A 93 3.30 0.54 -2.34
C SER A 93 1.81 0.18 -2.17
N PHE A 94 1.41 -1.05 -2.46
CA PHE A 94 0.05 -1.55 -2.25
C PHE A 94 -0.39 -1.43 -0.77
N GLY A 95 0.48 -1.77 0.18
CA GLY A 95 0.20 -1.61 1.60
C GLY A 95 -0.05 -0.16 2.00
N GLY A 96 0.63 0.78 1.34
CA GLY A 96 0.36 2.22 1.49
C GLY A 96 -1.02 2.62 0.95
N ARG A 97 -1.47 2.05 -0.17
CA ARG A 97 -2.84 2.24 -0.68
C ARG A 97 -3.88 1.77 0.33
N VAL A 98 -3.64 0.61 0.95
CA VAL A 98 -4.50 0.08 2.02
C VAL A 98 -4.51 1.00 3.24
N ALA A 99 -3.32 1.53 3.64
CA ALA A 99 -3.20 2.47 4.75
C ALA A 99 -3.98 3.77 4.50
N ILE A 100 -3.94 4.33 3.27
CA ILE A 100 -4.73 5.52 2.87
C ILE A 100 -6.22 5.26 3.06
N VAL A 101 -6.74 4.16 2.54
CA VAL A 101 -8.17 3.83 2.67
C VAL A 101 -8.53 3.58 4.12
N TYR A 102 -7.69 2.84 4.86
CA TYR A 102 -7.92 2.61 6.30
C TYR A 102 -8.02 3.92 7.08
N ALA A 103 -7.01 4.79 6.96
CA ALA A 103 -6.93 6.04 7.71
C ALA A 103 -8.05 7.05 7.37
N SER A 104 -8.66 6.90 6.18
CA SER A 104 -9.84 7.69 5.81
C SER A 104 -11.14 7.22 6.47
N MET A 105 -11.17 5.99 6.99
CA MET A 105 -12.37 5.33 7.53
C MET A 105 -12.31 5.09 9.03
N TYR A 106 -11.11 4.95 9.59
CA TYR A 106 -10.87 4.54 10.97
C TYR A 106 -9.78 5.39 11.61
N GLU A 107 -9.83 5.50 12.93
CA GLU A 107 -8.81 6.24 13.69
C GLU A 107 -7.44 5.59 13.61
N VAL A 108 -6.42 6.45 13.41
CA VAL A 108 -5.00 6.09 13.44
C VAL A 108 -4.22 7.15 14.22
N ASP A 109 -3.10 6.78 14.84
CA ASP A 109 -2.19 7.74 15.47
C ASP A 109 -1.44 8.53 14.39
N ARG A 110 -0.82 7.83 13.46
CA ARG A 110 -0.05 8.40 12.34
C ARG A 110 -0.11 7.48 11.12
N VAL A 111 0.25 8.02 9.97
CA VAL A 111 0.40 7.26 8.71
C VAL A 111 1.78 7.52 8.13
N ILE A 112 2.48 6.47 7.71
CA ILE A 112 3.77 6.57 7.03
C ILE A 112 3.68 5.76 5.74
N LEU A 113 3.96 6.38 4.61
CA LEU A 113 3.78 5.81 3.28
C LEU A 113 5.11 5.78 2.51
N PHE A 114 5.47 4.62 2.01
CA PHE A 114 6.62 4.43 1.14
C PHE A 114 6.16 4.10 -0.28
N GLY A 115 6.48 4.95 -1.25
CA GLY A 115 6.19 4.70 -2.67
C GLY A 115 4.73 4.29 -2.93
N ALA A 116 3.75 4.91 -2.26
CA ALA A 116 2.34 4.52 -2.29
C ALA A 116 1.55 5.33 -3.34
N PRO A 117 1.34 4.82 -4.56
CA PRO A 117 0.59 5.53 -5.59
C PRO A 117 -0.88 5.69 -5.17
N CYS A 118 -1.36 6.92 -5.13
CA CYS A 118 -2.71 7.25 -4.67
C CYS A 118 -3.59 7.81 -5.79
N VAL A 119 -3.03 8.76 -6.54
CA VAL A 119 -3.75 9.51 -7.56
C VAL A 119 -3.61 8.82 -8.90
N ARG A 120 -4.71 8.54 -9.54
CA ARG A 120 -4.66 8.06 -10.91
C ARG A 120 -4.51 9.22 -11.87
N THR A 121 -3.27 9.59 -12.17
CA THR A 121 -3.03 10.51 -13.27
C THR A 121 -3.46 9.83 -14.57
N LYS A 122 -4.40 10.45 -15.29
CA LYS A 122 -4.65 10.06 -16.67
C LYS A 122 -3.39 10.37 -17.47
N LYS A 123 -2.43 9.43 -17.51
CA LYS A 123 -1.34 9.50 -18.49
C LYS A 123 -2.03 9.57 -19.85
N GLY A 124 -1.96 10.73 -20.50
CA GLY A 124 -2.47 10.87 -21.85
C GLY A 124 -1.82 9.78 -22.71
N LEU A 125 -2.62 9.03 -23.44
CA LEU A 125 -2.14 7.94 -24.31
C LEU A 125 -0.94 8.45 -25.12
N THR A 126 0.18 7.76 -25.04
CA THR A 126 1.33 8.03 -25.91
C THR A 126 0.89 7.94 -27.38
N LEU A 127 1.62 8.61 -28.28
CA LEU A 127 1.31 8.56 -29.72
C LEU A 127 1.20 7.10 -30.23
N LYS A 128 2.02 6.20 -29.69
CA LYS A 128 2.05 4.77 -29.98
C LYS A 128 0.78 4.06 -29.50
N GLU A 129 0.26 4.41 -28.33
CA GLU A 129 -1.00 3.88 -27.78
C GLU A 129 -2.23 4.42 -28.52
N LYS A 130 -2.18 5.69 -28.97
CA LYS A 130 -3.22 6.27 -29.82
C LYS A 130 -3.30 5.58 -31.20
N MET A 131 -2.16 5.22 -31.77
CA MET A 131 -2.11 4.48 -33.03
C MET A 131 -2.60 3.04 -32.87
N LEU A 132 -2.24 2.35 -31.77
CA LEU A 132 -2.74 1.02 -31.47
C LEU A 132 -4.26 0.99 -31.18
N LYS A 133 -4.81 2.05 -30.58
CA LYS A 133 -6.25 2.21 -30.32
C LYS A 133 -7.05 2.29 -31.62
N LYS A 134 -6.54 2.96 -32.65
CA LYS A 134 -7.19 3.03 -33.98
C LYS A 134 -7.20 1.67 -34.69
N ALA A 135 -6.24 0.80 -34.44
CA ALA A 135 -6.12 -0.51 -35.08
C ALA A 135 -7.01 -1.62 -34.45
N LYS A 136 -7.62 -1.37 -33.27
CA LYS A 136 -8.38 -2.39 -32.49
C LYS A 136 -9.80 -1.96 -32.11
N ALA A 137 -10.50 -1.26 -32.99
CA ALA A 137 -11.92 -0.98 -32.82
C ALA A 137 -12.77 -2.24 -33.15
N LEU A 138 -12.69 -3.27 -32.28
CA LEU A 138 -13.64 -4.39 -32.28
C LEU A 138 -14.54 -4.26 -31.04
N PRO A 139 -15.88 -4.38 -31.19
CA PRO A 139 -16.80 -4.16 -30.09
C PRO A 139 -16.73 -5.30 -29.05
N GLY A 140 -16.60 -4.95 -27.78
CA GLY A 140 -16.86 -5.82 -26.63
C GLY A 140 -15.71 -6.17 -25.69
N MET A 141 -14.42 -5.98 -26.04
CA MET A 141 -13.27 -6.38 -25.20
C MET A 141 -12.32 -5.23 -24.84
N GLY A 142 -12.67 -3.99 -25.16
CA GLY A 142 -11.68 -2.89 -25.20
C GLY A 142 -11.14 -2.40 -23.86
N LYS A 143 -11.94 -2.32 -22.80
CA LYS A 143 -11.51 -1.64 -21.56
C LYS A 143 -10.66 -2.52 -20.63
N ILE A 144 -11.00 -3.78 -20.48
CA ILE A 144 -10.28 -4.74 -19.62
C ILE A 144 -8.92 -5.11 -20.27
N ALA A 145 -8.91 -5.31 -21.59
CA ALA A 145 -7.68 -5.66 -22.31
C ALA A 145 -6.64 -4.53 -22.37
N GLU A 146 -7.05 -3.26 -22.32
CA GLU A 146 -6.12 -2.12 -22.37
C GLU A 146 -5.41 -1.88 -21.04
N ILE A 147 -6.11 -2.13 -19.94
CA ILE A 147 -5.57 -2.05 -18.57
C ILE A 147 -4.64 -3.23 -18.30
N ALA A 148 -5.04 -4.43 -18.69
CA ALA A 148 -4.22 -5.62 -18.58
C ALA A 148 -2.89 -5.51 -19.35
N LYS A 149 -2.83 -4.77 -20.47
CA LYS A 149 -1.60 -4.66 -21.28
C LYS A 149 -0.43 -4.01 -20.58
N ASN A 150 -0.64 -3.04 -19.69
CA ASN A 150 0.43 -2.41 -18.94
C ASN A 150 1.02 -3.36 -17.89
N TYR A 151 0.25 -4.38 -17.46
CA TYR A 151 0.64 -5.36 -16.45
C TYR A 151 0.88 -6.77 -17.00
N ILE A 152 0.37 -7.13 -18.19
CA ILE A 152 0.53 -8.46 -18.81
C ILE A 152 2.01 -8.88 -19.01
N GLY A 153 2.95 -7.93 -18.91
CA GLY A 153 4.39 -8.18 -18.97
C GLY A 153 5.09 -8.24 -17.63
N SER A 154 4.46 -7.79 -16.53
CA SER A 154 5.09 -7.79 -15.21
C SER A 154 5.19 -9.21 -14.64
N GLU A 155 6.25 -9.46 -13.90
CA GLU A 155 6.47 -10.73 -13.18
C GLU A 155 5.32 -11.02 -12.22
N ASP A 156 4.84 -10.01 -11.51
CA ASP A 156 3.71 -10.10 -10.58
C ASP A 156 2.43 -10.59 -11.26
N TYR A 157 2.14 -10.08 -12.47
CA TYR A 157 0.95 -10.52 -13.21
C TYR A 157 1.10 -11.95 -13.74
N LYS A 158 2.30 -12.33 -14.20
CA LYS A 158 2.55 -13.67 -14.75
C LYS A 158 2.42 -14.76 -13.68
N ASN A 159 2.94 -14.48 -12.48
CA ASN A 159 2.98 -15.43 -11.37
C ASN A 159 1.67 -15.49 -10.57
N ALA A 160 0.77 -14.50 -10.72
CA ALA A 160 -0.49 -14.45 -10.01
C ALA A 160 -1.51 -15.47 -10.55
N THR A 161 -2.34 -16.01 -9.65
CA THR A 161 -3.53 -16.80 -10.03
C THR A 161 -4.54 -15.95 -10.82
N PRO A 162 -5.48 -16.55 -11.54
CA PRO A 162 -6.50 -15.77 -12.25
C PRO A 162 -7.22 -14.76 -11.37
N ARG A 163 -7.60 -15.14 -10.14
CA ARG A 163 -8.27 -14.25 -9.18
C ARG A 163 -7.36 -13.12 -8.73
N MET A 164 -6.12 -13.41 -8.38
CA MET A 164 -5.15 -12.39 -7.99
C MET A 164 -4.83 -11.41 -9.13
N ARG A 165 -4.88 -11.86 -10.39
CA ARG A 165 -4.78 -10.96 -11.57
C ARG A 165 -5.94 -9.98 -11.64
N GLU A 166 -7.17 -10.45 -11.39
CA GLU A 166 -8.35 -9.57 -11.35
C GLU A 166 -8.27 -8.56 -10.21
N ILE A 167 -7.82 -9.00 -9.02
CA ILE A 167 -7.57 -8.14 -7.87
C ILE A 167 -6.49 -7.11 -8.18
N LEU A 168 -5.37 -7.50 -8.80
CA LEU A 168 -4.32 -6.57 -9.23
C LEU A 168 -4.89 -5.49 -10.13
N VAL A 169 -5.57 -5.90 -11.22
CA VAL A 169 -6.15 -4.97 -12.18
C VAL A 169 -7.16 -4.03 -11.51
N LYS A 170 -8.00 -4.55 -10.61
CA LYS A 170 -8.97 -3.74 -9.87
C LYS A 170 -8.26 -2.73 -8.98
N THR A 171 -7.38 -3.20 -8.11
CA THR A 171 -6.74 -2.36 -7.08
C THR A 171 -5.83 -1.29 -7.66
N VAL A 172 -5.01 -1.56 -8.67
CA VAL A 172 -4.13 -0.55 -9.30
C VAL A 172 -4.92 0.54 -10.06
N ASN A 173 -6.16 0.26 -10.42
CA ASN A 173 -7.01 1.20 -11.15
C ASN A 173 -7.91 2.06 -10.25
N GLU A 174 -7.99 1.77 -8.97
CA GLU A 174 -8.73 2.60 -8.03
C GLU A 174 -8.02 3.94 -7.82
N ASP A 175 -8.73 5.06 -8.01
CA ASP A 175 -8.27 6.38 -7.60
C ASP A 175 -8.62 6.57 -6.12
N LEU A 176 -7.61 6.88 -5.30
CA LEU A 176 -7.77 7.01 -3.86
C LEU A 176 -7.75 8.48 -3.39
N SER A 177 -7.80 9.44 -4.31
CA SER A 177 -7.73 10.88 -3.98
C SER A 177 -8.79 11.30 -2.96
N ASP A 178 -10.01 10.80 -3.08
CA ASP A 178 -11.09 11.16 -2.15
C ASP A 178 -10.96 10.48 -0.78
N TYR A 179 -10.20 9.39 -0.68
CA TYR A 179 -9.81 8.82 0.60
C TYR A 179 -8.69 9.65 1.24
N ALA A 180 -7.65 10.02 0.47
CA ALA A 180 -6.54 10.82 0.98
C ALA A 180 -6.99 12.14 1.60
N LYS A 181 -7.92 12.86 0.97
CA LYS A 181 -8.51 14.12 1.47
C LYS A 181 -9.22 13.99 2.82
N LYS A 182 -9.62 12.78 3.22
CA LYS A 182 -10.32 12.52 4.48
C LYS A 182 -9.38 12.15 5.63
N ILE A 183 -8.10 11.97 5.35
CA ILE A 183 -7.12 11.65 6.39
C ILE A 183 -6.85 12.89 7.23
N THR A 184 -7.12 12.80 8.53
CA THR A 184 -6.86 13.86 9.50
C THR A 184 -5.62 13.62 10.35
N ALA A 185 -5.10 12.41 10.34
CA ALA A 185 -3.91 12.05 11.10
C ALA A 185 -2.64 12.56 10.39
N PRO A 186 -1.61 12.96 11.16
CA PRO A 186 -0.31 13.32 10.61
C PRO A 186 0.20 12.21 9.68
N THR A 187 0.57 12.58 8.47
CA THR A 187 0.96 11.64 7.41
C THR A 187 2.32 11.99 6.83
N LEU A 188 3.26 11.04 6.90
CA LEU A 188 4.59 11.18 6.36
C LEU A 188 4.73 10.34 5.08
N LEU A 189 5.15 11.00 4.01
CA LEU A 189 5.48 10.37 2.74
C LEU A 189 7.00 10.25 2.64
N ILE A 190 7.52 9.05 2.38
CA ILE A 190 8.95 8.82 2.13
C ILE A 190 9.07 8.16 0.76
N TRP A 191 9.83 8.80 -0.12
CA TRP A 191 9.85 8.43 -1.53
C TRP A 191 11.26 8.35 -2.09
N GLY A 192 11.48 7.43 -3.03
CA GLY A 192 12.71 7.36 -3.80
C GLY A 192 12.75 8.40 -4.92
N GLU A 193 13.90 9.07 -5.08
CA GLU A 193 14.10 10.04 -6.17
C GLU A 193 13.97 9.39 -7.56
N TYR A 194 14.32 8.09 -7.65
CA TYR A 194 14.32 7.32 -8.89
C TYR A 194 13.22 6.24 -8.89
N ASP A 195 12.11 6.47 -8.19
CA ASP A 195 10.99 5.54 -8.16
C ASP A 195 10.24 5.55 -9.50
N GLU A 196 10.44 4.49 -10.29
CA GLU A 196 9.77 4.31 -11.59
C GLU A 196 8.37 3.69 -11.45
N ALA A 197 8.12 2.96 -10.36
CA ALA A 197 6.83 2.29 -10.11
C ALA A 197 5.77 3.27 -9.60
N ALA A 198 6.19 4.20 -8.73
CA ALA A 198 5.39 5.32 -8.24
C ALA A 198 6.21 6.61 -8.41
N PRO A 199 6.12 7.30 -9.55
CA PRO A 199 6.92 8.50 -9.82
C PRO A 199 6.74 9.60 -8.77
N LEU A 200 7.79 10.38 -8.51
CA LEU A 200 7.83 11.40 -7.47
C LEU A 200 6.69 12.45 -7.62
N GLU A 201 6.21 12.67 -8.84
CA GLU A 201 5.06 13.53 -9.11
C GLU A 201 3.79 13.04 -8.41
N GLU A 202 3.61 11.72 -8.27
CA GLU A 202 2.47 11.14 -7.54
C GLU A 202 2.58 11.42 -6.04
N ALA A 203 3.79 11.40 -5.48
CA ALA A 203 4.03 11.78 -4.08
C ALA A 203 3.64 13.24 -3.81
N LYS A 204 4.04 14.17 -4.69
CA LYS A 204 3.69 15.60 -4.59
C LYS A 204 2.19 15.84 -4.72
N LEU A 205 1.52 15.10 -5.60
CA LEU A 205 0.07 15.15 -5.72
C LEU A 205 -0.61 14.64 -4.44
N LEU A 206 -0.15 13.52 -3.90
CA LEU A 206 -0.67 12.97 -2.66
C LEU A 206 -0.46 13.94 -1.48
N GLU A 207 0.75 14.51 -1.33
CA GLU A 207 1.04 15.51 -0.29
C GLU A 207 0.04 16.68 -0.36
N GLY A 208 -0.25 17.20 -1.55
CA GLY A 208 -1.21 18.27 -1.76
C GLY A 208 -2.67 17.91 -1.45
N LEU A 209 -3.02 16.63 -1.29
CA LEU A 209 -4.35 16.18 -0.91
C LEU A 209 -4.51 16.01 0.61
N LEU A 210 -3.41 15.86 1.34
CA LEU A 210 -3.41 15.60 2.79
C LEU A 210 -3.60 16.89 3.58
N THR A 211 -4.34 16.83 4.67
CA THR A 211 -4.53 17.96 5.57
C THR A 211 -3.26 18.25 6.39
N ASP A 212 -2.58 17.20 6.83
CA ASP A 212 -1.32 17.25 7.58
C ASP A 212 -0.36 16.23 6.97
N GLY A 213 0.27 16.62 5.87
CA GLY A 213 1.17 15.79 5.08
C GLY A 213 2.56 16.41 4.94
N ALA A 214 3.60 15.58 5.00
CA ALA A 214 4.97 15.98 4.72
C ALA A 214 5.65 14.96 3.82
N LEU A 215 6.41 15.42 2.82
CA LEU A 215 7.16 14.59 1.89
C LEU A 215 8.66 14.66 2.16
N ILE A 216 9.29 13.50 2.30
CA ILE A 216 10.74 13.34 2.35
C ILE A 216 11.17 12.52 1.13
N VAL A 217 12.06 13.08 0.32
CA VAL A 217 12.66 12.40 -0.82
C VAL A 217 14.04 11.88 -0.42
N LEU A 218 14.28 10.61 -0.70
CA LEU A 218 15.55 9.94 -0.45
C LEU A 218 16.19 9.48 -1.76
N PRO A 219 17.53 9.44 -1.85
CA PRO A 219 18.16 8.76 -2.97
C PRO A 219 17.75 7.29 -2.96
N GLY A 220 17.32 6.76 -4.12
CA GLY A 220 16.90 5.36 -4.21
C GLY A 220 15.69 5.15 -5.11
N THR A 221 15.32 3.87 -5.23
CA THR A 221 14.25 3.37 -6.10
C THR A 221 12.92 3.26 -5.36
N HIS A 222 12.00 2.42 -5.87
CA HIS A 222 10.75 2.05 -5.19
C HIS A 222 10.96 1.47 -3.78
N TYR A 223 12.19 1.00 -3.50
CA TYR A 223 12.63 0.43 -2.22
C TYR A 223 13.53 1.38 -1.42
N ALA A 224 13.45 2.69 -1.66
CA ALA A 224 14.29 3.69 -0.98
C ALA A 224 14.27 3.57 0.55
N TYR A 225 13.16 3.08 1.13
CA TYR A 225 13.05 2.85 2.58
C TYR A 225 13.97 1.75 3.10
N LEU A 226 14.27 0.72 2.29
CA LEU A 226 15.26 -0.33 2.61
C LEU A 226 16.68 0.10 2.23
N GLU A 227 16.83 0.77 1.10
CA GLU A 227 18.12 1.28 0.61
C GLU A 227 18.73 2.33 1.56
N ASN A 228 17.87 3.02 2.34
CA ASN A 228 18.27 4.03 3.33
C ASN A 228 17.81 3.68 4.76
N LEU A 229 17.79 2.40 5.12
CA LEU A 229 17.10 1.89 6.30
C LEU A 229 17.44 2.65 7.59
N SER A 230 18.72 2.85 7.90
CA SER A 230 19.13 3.56 9.13
C SER A 230 18.60 5.00 9.19
N ARG A 231 18.60 5.70 8.07
CA ARG A 231 18.06 7.05 7.97
C ARG A 231 16.53 7.05 8.14
N VAL A 232 15.86 6.09 7.53
CA VAL A 232 14.40 5.92 7.62
C VAL A 232 13.97 5.62 9.06
N ILE A 233 14.69 4.75 9.78
CA ILE A 233 14.40 4.47 11.19
C ILE A 233 14.49 5.74 12.04
N ASN A 234 15.51 6.57 11.83
CA ASN A 234 15.65 7.85 12.55
C ASN A 234 14.50 8.81 12.21
N ILE A 235 14.11 8.91 10.94
CA ILE A 235 12.99 9.73 10.49
C ILE A 235 11.69 9.25 11.16
N ILE A 236 11.43 7.95 11.17
CA ILE A 236 10.25 7.37 11.80
C ILE A 236 10.24 7.68 13.30
N ASN A 237 11.35 7.45 14.01
CA ASN A 237 11.41 7.73 15.43
C ASN A 237 11.12 9.19 15.75
N ASN A 238 11.71 10.13 15.01
CA ASN A 238 11.44 11.56 15.18
C ASN A 238 9.97 11.91 14.90
N PHE A 239 9.39 11.36 13.82
CA PHE A 239 7.99 11.57 13.49
C PHE A 239 7.03 10.98 14.53
N MET A 240 7.39 9.89 15.18
CA MET A 240 6.59 9.25 16.23
C MET A 240 6.65 9.97 17.58
N GLU A 241 7.66 10.79 17.81
CA GLU A 241 7.87 11.56 19.06
C GLU A 241 7.24 12.97 19.02
N GLY A 242 7.04 13.55 17.83
CA GLY A 242 6.35 14.84 17.61
C GLY A 242 4.86 14.68 17.59
#